data_cebd86d9fc4fc055603fe8c99be31028
#
_entry.id   cebd86d9fc4fc055603fe8c99be31028
#
_cell.length_a   1.000
_cell.length_b   1.000
_cell.length_c   1.000
_cell.angle_alpha   90.00
_cell.angle_beta   90.00
_cell.angle_gamma   90.00
#
_symmetry.space_group_name_H-M   'P 1'
#
loop_
_entity.id
_entity.type
_entity.pdbx_description
1 polymer ?
#
loop_
_entity_poly.entity_id
_entity_poly.type
_entity_poly.pdbx_seq_one_letter_code
_entity_poly.pdbx_strand_id
1 'polypeptide(L)'
;MANPYSIGRDCRITLLWNGSRIDLRDVTGFQSEQHTIIQRATPLNGLPVEFNTPSGWRGVFTIARANANLDSLVAAIEAAFWNAGSIGSRTLYQYIREPDGTTTTWEYSGVSLSLKTDRWQAEGMIHQHVQFYASLRSRIS
;
A
#
# COMPACT_ATOMS: atom_id res chain seq x y z
N MET A 1 27.35 14.94 -6.20
CA MET A 1 27.15 14.34 -4.89
C MET A 1 25.73 13.79 -4.78
N ALA A 2 25.59 12.57 -4.34
CA ALA A 2 24.26 11.99 -4.15
C ALA A 2 23.55 12.65 -2.96
N ASN A 3 22.25 12.82 -3.10
CA ASN A 3 21.41 13.28 -1.99
C ASN A 3 21.43 12.23 -0.87
N PRO A 4 21.80 12.60 0.38
CA PRO A 4 21.83 11.62 1.47
C PRO A 4 20.45 11.21 1.97
N TYR A 5 19.40 11.84 1.51
CA TYR A 5 18.04 11.58 1.96
C TYR A 5 17.20 10.99 0.85
N SER A 6 16.23 10.12 1.24
CA SER A 6 15.25 9.62 0.30
C SER A 6 14.24 10.72 -0.03
N ILE A 7 13.84 10.76 -1.30
CA ILE A 7 12.77 11.66 -1.75
C ILE A 7 11.66 10.85 -2.40
N GLY A 8 10.49 11.46 -2.57
CA GLY A 8 9.32 10.74 -3.08
C GLY A 8 9.50 10.11 -4.45
N ARG A 9 10.36 10.67 -5.30
CA ARG A 9 10.64 10.12 -6.64
C ARG A 9 11.33 8.76 -6.60
N ASP A 10 11.93 8.40 -5.48
CA ASP A 10 12.65 7.15 -5.32
C ASP A 10 11.73 5.98 -5.04
N CYS A 11 10.43 6.23 -4.87
CA CYS A 11 9.45 5.22 -4.55
C CYS A 11 8.62 4.84 -5.78
N ARG A 12 8.45 3.54 -6.02
CA ARG A 12 7.60 3.00 -7.08
C ARG A 12 6.70 1.92 -6.50
N ILE A 13 5.52 1.78 -7.09
CA ILE A 13 4.50 0.85 -6.60
C ILE A 13 4.07 -0.08 -7.73
N THR A 14 3.95 -1.36 -7.42
CA THR A 14 3.44 -2.39 -8.33
C THR A 14 2.41 -3.23 -7.59
N LEU A 15 1.27 -3.47 -8.22
CA LEU A 15 0.23 -4.36 -7.72
C LEU A 15 0.25 -5.68 -8.47
N LEU A 16 0.08 -6.77 -7.73
CA LEU A 16 -0.07 -8.11 -8.28
C LEU A 16 -1.40 -8.69 -7.82
N TRP A 17 -2.25 -9.12 -8.76
CA TRP A 17 -3.53 -9.75 -8.48
C TRP A 17 -3.71 -10.96 -9.37
N ASN A 18 -3.83 -12.15 -8.74
CA ASN A 18 -4.04 -13.42 -9.45
C ASN A 18 -3.04 -13.64 -10.59
N GLY A 19 -1.77 -13.27 -10.38
CA GLY A 19 -0.73 -13.42 -11.39
C GLY A 19 -0.62 -12.28 -12.38
N SER A 20 -1.56 -11.35 -12.39
CA SER A 20 -1.51 -10.16 -13.26
C SER A 20 -0.75 -9.06 -12.55
N ARG A 21 0.31 -8.56 -13.18
CA ARG A 21 1.14 -7.49 -12.65
C ARG A 21 0.71 -6.16 -13.24
N ILE A 22 0.51 -5.18 -12.38
CA ILE A 22 0.14 -3.83 -12.78
C ILE A 22 1.14 -2.85 -12.19
N ASP A 23 1.93 -2.24 -13.06
CA ASP A 23 2.85 -1.18 -12.64
C ASP A 23 2.06 0.13 -12.60
N LEU A 24 2.02 0.74 -11.42
CA LEU A 24 1.31 1.98 -11.23
C LEU A 24 2.22 3.14 -11.56
N ARG A 25 1.88 3.84 -12.63
CA ARG A 25 2.53 5.08 -13.02
C ARG A 25 1.77 6.25 -12.42
N ASP A 26 2.40 7.39 -12.42
CA ASP A 26 1.78 8.64 -11.98
C ASP A 26 1.32 8.60 -10.52
N VAL A 27 1.98 7.79 -9.70
CA VAL A 27 1.76 7.79 -8.26
C VAL A 27 2.36 9.09 -7.71
N THR A 28 1.51 9.92 -7.11
CA THR A 28 1.91 11.22 -6.59
C THR A 28 2.14 11.20 -5.10
N GLY A 29 1.70 10.17 -4.40
CA GLY A 29 1.92 10.03 -2.97
C GLY A 29 1.72 8.60 -2.51
N PHE A 30 2.49 8.19 -1.53
CA PHE A 30 2.38 6.88 -0.89
C PHE A 30 2.67 7.03 0.58
N GLN A 31 1.80 6.49 1.39
CA GLN A 31 1.95 6.51 2.85
C GLN A 31 1.58 5.15 3.40
N SER A 32 2.40 4.64 4.30
CA SER A 32 2.08 3.38 4.99
C SER A 32 2.35 3.53 6.48
N GLU A 33 1.57 2.81 7.26
CA GLU A 33 1.64 2.86 8.71
C GLU A 33 1.44 1.47 9.27
N GLN A 34 2.28 1.07 10.21
CA GLN A 34 2.11 -0.18 10.91
C GLN A 34 0.97 -0.05 11.92
N HIS A 35 0.04 -0.99 11.85
CA HIS A 35 -1.03 -1.09 12.84
C HIS A 35 -0.61 -2.07 13.94
N THR A 36 -0.71 -1.64 15.18
CA THR A 36 -0.35 -2.48 16.32
C THR A 36 -1.47 -2.47 17.37
N ILE A 37 -1.53 -3.54 18.13
CA ILE A 37 -2.42 -3.64 19.28
C ILE A 37 -1.56 -3.48 20.51
N ILE A 38 -1.89 -2.46 21.30
CA ILE A 38 -1.15 -2.14 22.53
C ILE A 38 -1.80 -2.87 23.69
N GLN A 39 -1.00 -3.61 24.46
CA GLN A 39 -1.45 -4.29 25.66
C GLN A 39 -0.58 -3.85 26.84
N ARG A 40 -1.22 -3.65 27.98
CA ARG A 40 -0.53 -3.27 29.22
C ARG A 40 -0.86 -4.23 30.32
N ALA A 41 0.15 -4.57 31.11
CA ALA A 41 0.00 -5.32 32.33
C ALA A 41 0.71 -4.57 33.46
N THR A 42 0.03 -4.41 34.59
CA THR A 42 0.63 -3.79 35.78
C THR A 42 0.63 -4.82 36.91
N PRO A 43 1.77 -5.46 37.20
CA PRO A 43 1.87 -6.38 38.31
C PRO A 43 1.64 -5.65 39.65
N LEU A 44 1.14 -6.36 40.63
CA LEU A 44 0.84 -5.75 41.95
C LEU A 44 2.08 -5.14 42.60
N ASN A 45 3.23 -5.70 42.37
CA ASN A 45 4.48 -5.26 43.00
C ASN A 45 5.58 -4.95 41.98
N GLY A 46 5.21 -4.58 40.76
CA GLY A 46 6.15 -4.31 39.71
C GLY A 46 5.81 -3.06 38.90
N LEU A 47 6.69 -2.72 37.99
CA LEU A 47 6.49 -1.62 37.07
C LEU A 47 5.52 -2.01 35.94
N PRO A 48 4.76 -1.04 35.42
CA PRO A 48 3.90 -1.32 34.25
C PRO A 48 4.69 -1.81 33.08
N VAL A 49 4.18 -2.81 32.38
CA VAL A 49 4.76 -3.36 31.18
C VAL A 49 3.79 -3.14 30.03
N GLU A 50 4.31 -2.61 28.94
CA GLU A 50 3.55 -2.38 27.72
C GLU A 50 4.22 -3.12 26.56
N PHE A 51 3.42 -3.80 25.73
CA PHE A 51 3.94 -4.41 24.52
C PHE A 51 2.96 -4.22 23.36
N ASN A 52 3.54 -4.13 22.16
CA ASN A 52 2.79 -3.92 20.94
C ASN A 52 2.80 -5.20 20.13
N THR A 53 1.61 -5.68 19.76
CA THR A 53 1.47 -6.83 18.86
C THR A 53 1.19 -6.32 17.45
N PRO A 54 1.98 -6.72 16.45
CA PRO A 54 1.70 -6.30 15.08
C PRO A 54 0.32 -6.79 14.62
N SER A 55 -0.43 -5.93 13.96
CA SER A 55 -1.78 -6.22 13.48
C SER A 55 -1.96 -5.79 12.02
N GLY A 56 -0.89 -5.86 11.23
CA GLY A 56 -0.93 -5.55 9.82
C GLY A 56 -0.45 -4.15 9.51
N TRP A 57 -0.63 -3.76 8.26
CA TRP A 57 -0.22 -2.47 7.74
C TRP A 57 -1.38 -1.80 7.05
N ARG A 58 -1.45 -0.50 7.16
CA ARG A 58 -2.42 0.33 6.47
C ARG A 58 -1.71 1.39 5.66
N GLY A 59 -2.32 1.81 4.58
CA GLY A 59 -1.77 2.91 3.84
C GLY A 59 -2.73 3.47 2.82
N VAL A 60 -2.29 4.55 2.21
CA VAL A 60 -3.01 5.24 1.14
C VAL A 60 -1.99 5.61 0.09
N PHE A 61 -2.33 5.37 -1.16
CA PHE A 61 -1.54 5.97 -2.24
C PHE A 61 -2.46 6.72 -3.18
N THR A 62 -1.90 7.74 -3.81
CA THR A 62 -2.63 8.65 -4.68
C THR A 62 -2.03 8.59 -6.07
N ILE A 63 -2.89 8.50 -7.07
CA ILE A 63 -2.50 8.44 -8.47
C ILE A 63 -3.17 9.58 -9.22
N ALA A 64 -2.39 10.28 -10.06
CA ALA A 64 -2.97 11.17 -11.05
C ALA A 64 -3.52 10.30 -12.19
N ARG A 65 -4.81 10.36 -12.45
CA ARG A 65 -5.46 9.48 -13.41
C ARG A 65 -5.06 9.83 -14.83
N ALA A 66 -4.38 8.92 -15.50
CA ALA A 66 -3.99 9.04 -16.90
C ALA A 66 -4.66 7.98 -17.79
N ASN A 67 -5.12 6.88 -17.19
CA ASN A 67 -5.73 5.77 -17.91
C ASN A 67 -6.66 4.99 -16.98
N ALA A 68 -7.25 3.92 -17.48
CA ALA A 68 -8.21 3.11 -16.75
C ALA A 68 -7.60 1.86 -16.11
N ASN A 69 -6.29 1.75 -15.99
CA ASN A 69 -5.66 0.53 -15.47
C ASN A 69 -6.08 0.22 -14.04
N LEU A 70 -6.08 1.21 -13.18
CA LEU A 70 -6.52 1.02 -11.79
C LEU A 70 -8.02 0.75 -11.70
N ASP A 71 -8.83 1.47 -12.48
CA ASP A 71 -10.27 1.25 -12.52
C ASP A 71 -10.59 -0.17 -12.97
N SER A 72 -9.88 -0.66 -13.99
CA SER A 72 -10.08 -2.02 -14.51
C SER A 72 -9.71 -3.07 -13.47
N LEU A 73 -8.62 -2.84 -12.72
CA LEU A 73 -8.21 -3.76 -11.66
C LEU A 73 -9.26 -3.84 -10.55
N VAL A 74 -9.74 -2.70 -10.07
CA VAL A 74 -10.73 -2.65 -9.01
C VAL A 74 -12.05 -3.28 -9.48
N ALA A 75 -12.45 -3.01 -10.72
CA ALA A 75 -13.64 -3.61 -11.29
C ALA A 75 -13.52 -5.14 -11.40
N ALA A 76 -12.34 -5.65 -11.78
CA ALA A 76 -12.10 -7.09 -11.86
C ALA A 76 -12.14 -7.75 -10.48
N ILE A 77 -11.58 -7.12 -9.46
CA ILE A 77 -11.64 -7.62 -8.09
C ILE A 77 -13.08 -7.67 -7.59
N GLU A 78 -13.84 -6.62 -7.84
CA GLU A 78 -15.24 -6.55 -7.43
C GLU A 78 -16.08 -7.60 -8.16
N ALA A 79 -15.88 -7.78 -9.47
CA ALA A 79 -16.60 -8.79 -10.25
C ALA A 79 -16.28 -10.20 -9.76
N ALA A 80 -15.03 -10.49 -9.43
CA ALA A 80 -14.63 -11.79 -8.91
C ALA A 80 -15.33 -12.10 -7.58
N PHE A 81 -15.47 -11.11 -6.72
CA PHE A 81 -16.19 -11.27 -5.45
C PHE A 81 -17.67 -11.58 -5.68
N TRP A 82 -18.36 -10.80 -6.52
CA TRP A 82 -19.79 -10.96 -6.73
C TRP A 82 -20.13 -12.23 -7.51
N ASN A 83 -19.28 -12.63 -8.47
CA ASN A 83 -19.55 -13.79 -9.30
C ASN A 83 -19.16 -15.13 -8.65
N ALA A 84 -18.05 -15.15 -7.91
CA ALA A 84 -17.50 -16.39 -7.36
C ALA A 84 -17.26 -16.36 -5.85
N GLY A 85 -17.54 -15.25 -5.19
CA GLY A 85 -17.26 -15.09 -3.76
C GLY A 85 -15.77 -15.09 -3.43
N SER A 86 -14.90 -14.97 -4.43
CA SER A 86 -13.46 -15.03 -4.25
C SER A 86 -12.89 -13.63 -4.08
N ILE A 87 -12.04 -13.47 -3.07
CA ILE A 87 -11.31 -12.21 -2.87
C ILE A 87 -10.03 -12.21 -3.70
N GLY A 88 -9.53 -13.37 -4.07
CA GLY A 88 -8.29 -13.51 -4.80
C GLY A 88 -7.07 -13.26 -3.93
N SER A 89 -5.90 -13.41 -4.53
CA SER A 89 -4.62 -13.14 -3.89
C SER A 89 -4.09 -11.80 -4.40
N ARG A 90 -3.80 -10.89 -3.49
CA ARG A 90 -3.31 -9.56 -3.83
C ARG A 90 -2.05 -9.25 -3.07
N THR A 91 -1.09 -8.70 -3.80
CA THR A 91 0.20 -8.33 -3.25
C THR A 91 0.59 -6.96 -3.78
N LEU A 92 1.15 -6.13 -2.93
CA LEU A 92 1.63 -4.81 -3.31
C LEU A 92 3.13 -4.78 -3.07
N TYR A 93 3.88 -4.31 -4.06
CA TYR A 93 5.31 -4.13 -3.95
C TYR A 93 5.65 -2.65 -3.94
N GLN A 94 6.51 -2.27 -3.00
CA GLN A 94 7.06 -0.93 -2.93
C GLN A 94 8.55 -1.00 -3.18
N TYR A 95 9.02 -0.33 -4.22
CA TYR A 95 10.43 -0.27 -4.58
C TYR A 95 10.96 1.10 -4.18
N ILE A 96 12.00 1.13 -3.36
CA ILE A 96 12.63 2.36 -2.93
C ILE A 96 14.07 2.35 -3.41
N ARG A 97 14.42 3.36 -4.21
CA ARG A 97 15.79 3.56 -4.63
C ARG A 97 16.52 4.28 -3.52
N GLU A 98 17.50 3.62 -2.95
CA GLU A 98 18.27 4.18 -1.85
C GLU A 98 19.32 5.19 -2.33
N PRO A 99 19.73 6.14 -1.49
CA PRO A 99 20.75 7.12 -1.88
C PRO A 99 22.08 6.52 -2.31
N ASP A 100 22.42 5.31 -1.83
CA ASP A 100 23.65 4.61 -2.22
C ASP A 100 23.54 3.86 -3.56
N GLY A 101 22.39 3.94 -4.24
CA GLY A 101 22.17 3.29 -5.53
C GLY A 101 21.55 1.92 -5.45
N THR A 102 21.39 1.34 -4.26
CA THR A 102 20.70 0.06 -4.09
C THR A 102 19.18 0.26 -4.09
N THR A 103 18.44 -0.84 -4.25
CA THR A 103 16.98 -0.80 -4.21
C THR A 103 16.47 -1.68 -3.08
N THR A 104 15.64 -1.09 -2.22
CA THR A 104 14.95 -1.83 -1.17
C THR A 104 13.55 -2.17 -1.67
N THR A 105 13.18 -3.43 -1.55
CA THR A 105 11.85 -3.89 -1.99
C THR A 105 11.06 -4.42 -0.80
N TRP A 106 9.89 -3.84 -0.59
CA TRP A 106 8.93 -4.29 0.43
C TRP A 106 7.76 -4.98 -0.25
N GLU A 107 7.39 -6.13 0.30
CA GLU A 107 6.22 -6.88 -0.16
C GLU A 107 5.13 -6.81 0.89
N TYR A 108 3.98 -6.27 0.51
CA TYR A 108 2.78 -6.27 1.34
C TYR A 108 1.88 -7.40 0.85
N SER A 109 1.62 -8.38 1.70
CA SER A 109 0.81 -9.54 1.36
C SER A 109 -0.55 -9.51 2.06
N GLY A 110 -1.53 -10.22 1.50
CA GLY A 110 -2.89 -10.20 2.00
C GLY A 110 -3.53 -8.82 1.88
N VAL A 111 -3.32 -8.17 0.76
CA VAL A 111 -3.74 -6.78 0.56
C VAL A 111 -5.22 -6.70 0.21
N SER A 112 -5.93 -5.81 0.87
CA SER A 112 -7.28 -5.40 0.47
C SER A 112 -7.25 -3.93 0.06
N LEU A 113 -8.03 -3.59 -0.96
CA LEU A 113 -8.02 -2.28 -1.59
C LEU A 113 -9.40 -1.63 -1.56
N SER A 114 -9.41 -0.32 -1.40
CA SER A 114 -10.61 0.49 -1.49
C SER A 114 -10.29 1.74 -2.30
N LEU A 115 -11.06 1.99 -3.35
CA LEU A 115 -10.80 3.08 -4.28
C LEU A 115 -11.76 4.24 -4.02
N LYS A 116 -11.20 5.45 -4.03
CA LYS A 116 -11.96 6.69 -4.02
C LYS A 116 -11.44 7.58 -5.13
N THR A 117 -12.34 8.02 -6.01
CA THR A 117 -11.99 8.93 -7.10
C THR A 117 -12.48 10.33 -6.74
N ASP A 118 -11.63 11.33 -6.98
CA ASP A 118 -11.98 12.71 -6.76
C ASP A 118 -13.09 13.17 -7.72
N ARG A 119 -13.69 14.30 -7.37
CA ARG A 119 -14.71 14.92 -8.20
C ARG A 119 -14.13 15.31 -9.56
N TRP A 120 -14.85 14.97 -10.64
CA TRP A 120 -14.45 15.35 -11.98
C TRP A 120 -14.72 16.83 -12.19
N GLN A 121 -13.69 17.57 -12.58
CA GLN A 121 -13.77 19.00 -12.86
C GLN A 121 -13.19 19.28 -14.24
N ALA A 122 -13.74 20.29 -14.95
CA ALA A 122 -13.40 20.52 -16.35
C ALA A 122 -11.91 20.83 -16.57
N GLU A 123 -11.28 21.54 -15.64
CA GLU A 123 -9.90 22.01 -15.79
C GLU A 123 -8.95 21.44 -14.75
N GLY A 124 -9.41 20.50 -13.95
CA GLY A 124 -8.56 19.89 -12.91
C GLY A 124 -8.09 18.51 -13.30
N MET A 125 -6.89 18.17 -12.86
CA MET A 125 -6.44 16.78 -12.91
C MET A 125 -7.23 15.95 -11.93
N ILE A 126 -7.57 14.74 -12.32
CA ILE A 126 -8.33 13.83 -11.47
C ILE A 126 -7.35 12.92 -10.73
N HIS A 127 -7.49 12.87 -9.42
CA HIS A 127 -6.69 12.00 -8.57
C HIS A 127 -7.55 10.85 -8.05
N GLN A 128 -6.93 9.69 -7.96
CA GLN A 128 -7.54 8.51 -7.38
C GLN A 128 -6.78 8.13 -6.13
N HIS A 129 -7.51 7.91 -5.05
CA HIS A 129 -6.93 7.56 -3.75
C HIS A 129 -7.27 6.12 -3.44
N VAL A 130 -6.26 5.30 -3.18
CA VAL A 130 -6.45 3.90 -2.84
C VAL A 130 -6.01 3.70 -1.41
N GLN A 131 -6.95 3.30 -0.57
CA GLN A 131 -6.67 2.84 0.78
C GLN A 131 -6.39 1.35 0.73
N PHE A 132 -5.33 0.92 1.38
CA PHE A 132 -5.02 -0.49 1.45
C PHE A 132 -4.77 -0.93 2.88
N TYR A 133 -5.05 -2.20 3.11
CA TYR A 133 -4.68 -2.90 4.33
C TYR A 133 -3.93 -4.16 3.92
N ALA A 134 -2.81 -4.43 4.57
CA ALA A 134 -2.01 -5.61 4.31
C ALA A 134 -1.83 -6.38 5.61
N SER A 135 -1.89 -7.72 5.51
CA SER A 135 -1.70 -8.56 6.68
C SER A 135 -0.25 -8.60 7.13
N LEU A 136 0.68 -8.51 6.19
CA LEU A 136 2.10 -8.66 6.46
C LEU A 136 2.93 -7.83 5.49
N ARG A 137 4.02 -7.28 6.00
CA ARG A 137 5.02 -6.61 5.18
C ARG A 137 6.36 -7.33 5.36
N SER A 138 7.00 -7.69 4.26
CA SER A 138 8.28 -8.39 4.27
C SER A 138 9.28 -7.67 3.38
N ARG A 139 10.53 -7.66 3.79
CA ARG A 139 11.61 -7.16 2.94
C ARG A 139 12.14 -8.30 2.09
N ILE A 140 12.17 -8.13 0.77
CA ILE A 140 12.62 -9.18 -0.14
C ILE A 140 13.92 -8.84 -0.88
N SER A 141 14.39 -7.61 -0.75
CA SER A 141 15.73 -7.27 -1.28
C SER A 141 16.31 -5.99 -0.68
#